data_7d45fe7cd992baa3dc41600716caf630
#
_entry.id   7d45fe7cd992baa3dc41600716caf630
#
_cell.length_a   1.000
_cell.length_b   1.000
_cell.length_c   1.000
_cell.angle_alpha   90.00
_cell.angle_beta   90.00
_cell.angle_gamma   90.00
#
_symmetry.space_group_name_H-M   'P 1'
#
loop_
_entity.id
_entity.type
_entity.pdbx_description
1 polymer ?
#
loop_
_entity_poly.entity_id
_entity_poly.type
_entity_poly.pdbx_seq_one_letter_code
_entity_poly.pdbx_strand_id
1 'polypeptide(L)'
;MSQAESSSRKLSFFIIGLVFFIWLYSLWADRVTPMTGMARIHSYLVRVAPEVSGNITEVKVRNNQVVEPGQTLFEIDSRDYQINLRTAQANLAIAGQNIGASTAAVEVAQAKVIESLAARDNTREQAARITELAAKGVLSKAELDNAIEARDRAQAALNAAEASLVQAKQNLGPEGQDNPQILAAIASLEKAELDLQRTKVIAPSKGIVTNLQLTVGQKASVGSPLLTFIDPRGVWISALVRENSLEHIRVNQKVKIVMDALPGRVLEGRVESIGWGTGGSNETDQATGFLVANNNSLNAQRYPVNIIFENGNVPGNVRYGSKATVAFLTEQSSFGDWLASIWMNILSVLTYVS
;
A
#
# COMPACT_ATOMS: atom_id res chain seq x y z
N MET A 1 81.24 -19.95 2.63
CA MET A 1 80.23 -18.96 2.95
C MET A 1 79.59 -18.27 1.67
N SER A 2 80.19 -18.38 0.49
CA SER A 2 79.67 -17.66 -0.73
C SER A 2 78.46 -18.29 -1.46
N GLN A 3 78.19 -19.58 -1.28
CA GLN A 3 77.01 -20.21 -1.95
C GLN A 3 75.67 -19.91 -1.26
N ALA A 4 75.66 -19.71 0.05
CA ALA A 4 74.43 -19.38 0.75
C ALA A 4 73.96 -17.95 0.47
N GLU A 5 74.84 -16.99 0.30
CA GLU A 5 74.50 -15.60 -0.04
C GLU A 5 73.94 -15.44 -1.44
N SER A 6 74.43 -16.22 -2.44
CA SER A 6 73.92 -16.17 -3.81
C SER A 6 72.51 -16.78 -3.95
N SER A 7 72.23 -17.81 -3.12
CA SER A 7 70.92 -18.45 -3.09
C SER A 7 69.89 -17.55 -2.40
N SER A 8 70.23 -16.85 -1.31
CA SER A 8 69.36 -15.91 -0.64
C SER A 8 69.03 -14.67 -1.51
N ARG A 9 69.99 -14.15 -2.24
CA ARG A 9 69.76 -13.06 -3.22
C ARG A 9 68.80 -13.49 -4.34
N LYS A 10 68.98 -14.67 -4.91
CA LYS A 10 68.07 -15.19 -5.94
C LYS A 10 66.65 -15.38 -5.42
N LEU A 11 66.51 -15.88 -4.19
CA LEU A 11 65.23 -16.05 -3.50
C LEU A 11 64.56 -14.68 -3.26
N SER A 12 65.33 -13.67 -2.79
CA SER A 12 64.82 -12.32 -2.59
C SER A 12 64.34 -11.68 -3.91
N PHE A 13 65.08 -11.80 -5.01
CA PHE A 13 64.64 -11.30 -6.33
C PHE A 13 63.42 -12.04 -6.84
N PHE A 14 63.31 -13.35 -6.61
CA PHE A 14 62.12 -14.12 -6.95
C PHE A 14 60.89 -13.66 -6.18
N ILE A 15 61.04 -13.43 -4.86
CA ILE A 15 59.95 -12.91 -4.02
C ILE A 15 59.53 -11.51 -4.47
N ILE A 16 60.48 -10.61 -4.70
CA ILE A 16 60.20 -9.25 -5.21
C ILE A 16 59.50 -9.30 -6.58
N GLY A 17 59.97 -10.15 -7.49
CA GLY A 17 59.34 -10.37 -8.79
C GLY A 17 57.93 -10.93 -8.67
N LEU A 18 57.70 -11.87 -7.76
CA LEU A 18 56.40 -12.44 -7.47
C LEU A 18 55.43 -11.37 -6.90
N VAL A 19 55.89 -10.56 -5.95
CA VAL A 19 55.06 -9.46 -5.38
C VAL A 19 54.72 -8.42 -6.45
N PHE A 20 55.72 -8.07 -7.31
CA PHE A 20 55.47 -7.15 -8.40
C PHE A 20 54.47 -7.71 -9.43
N PHE A 21 54.58 -8.99 -9.75
CA PHE A 21 53.63 -9.67 -10.64
C PHE A 21 52.24 -9.75 -10.04
N ILE A 22 52.09 -10.06 -8.75
CA ILE A 22 50.82 -10.03 -8.04
C ILE A 22 50.21 -8.62 -8.03
N TRP A 23 51.04 -7.59 -7.83
CA TRP A 23 50.62 -6.21 -7.86
C TRP A 23 50.12 -5.80 -9.26
N LEU A 24 50.85 -6.14 -10.29
CA LEU A 24 50.46 -5.87 -11.71
C LEU A 24 49.17 -6.63 -12.08
N TYR A 25 49.09 -7.87 -11.62
CA TYR A 25 47.89 -8.70 -11.77
C TYR A 25 46.68 -8.09 -11.05
N SER A 26 46.84 -7.57 -9.84
CA SER A 26 45.77 -6.91 -9.09
C SER A 26 45.19 -5.71 -9.81
N LEU A 27 46.07 -4.89 -10.44
CA LEU A 27 45.64 -3.75 -11.25
C LEU A 27 44.84 -4.17 -12.52
N TRP A 28 45.22 -5.29 -13.12
CA TRP A 28 44.53 -5.86 -14.28
C TRP A 28 43.23 -6.54 -13.88
N ALA A 29 43.24 -7.28 -12.77
CA ALA A 29 42.08 -7.98 -12.25
C ALA A 29 40.94 -7.02 -11.84
N ASP A 30 41.25 -5.88 -11.23
CA ASP A 30 40.26 -4.85 -10.86
C ASP A 30 39.49 -4.31 -12.09
N ARG A 31 40.06 -4.42 -13.30
CA ARG A 31 39.42 -4.03 -14.54
C ARG A 31 38.64 -5.15 -15.22
N VAL A 32 39.15 -6.39 -15.17
CA VAL A 32 38.62 -7.52 -15.95
C VAL A 32 37.60 -8.32 -15.13
N THR A 33 37.83 -8.45 -13.85
CA THR A 33 36.94 -9.17 -12.90
C THR A 33 36.71 -8.34 -11.65
N PRO A 34 35.90 -7.25 -11.74
CA PRO A 34 35.64 -6.40 -10.58
C PRO A 34 35.14 -7.20 -9.40
N MET A 35 35.69 -6.93 -8.23
CA MET A 35 35.30 -7.59 -6.99
C MET A 35 35.06 -6.56 -5.90
N THR A 36 34.04 -6.79 -5.07
CA THR A 36 33.74 -5.93 -3.92
C THR A 36 33.36 -6.75 -2.70
N GLY A 37 33.99 -6.45 -1.55
CA GLY A 37 33.57 -6.93 -0.24
C GLY A 37 32.55 -6.01 0.46
N MET A 38 32.16 -4.91 -0.21
CA MET A 38 31.14 -3.98 0.27
C MET A 38 29.77 -4.32 -0.31
N ALA A 39 29.32 -5.54 -0.11
CA ALA A 39 28.02 -5.98 -0.50
C ALA A 39 27.21 -6.38 0.73
N ARG A 40 25.93 -6.01 0.74
CA ARG A 40 25.02 -6.33 1.83
C ARG A 40 23.70 -6.85 1.28
N ILE A 41 23.07 -7.72 2.06
CA ILE A 41 21.74 -8.21 1.75
C ILE A 41 20.71 -7.17 2.15
N HIS A 42 19.85 -6.87 1.23
CA HIS A 42 18.69 -6.01 1.39
C HIS A 42 17.40 -6.82 1.15
N SER A 43 16.34 -6.33 1.74
CA SER A 43 14.98 -6.83 1.54
C SER A 43 14.00 -5.67 1.69
N TYR A 44 12.79 -5.82 1.21
CA TYR A 44 11.75 -4.84 1.45
C TYR A 44 11.38 -4.82 2.94
N LEU A 45 11.54 -3.64 3.53
CA LEU A 45 11.16 -3.36 4.90
C LEU A 45 9.84 -2.60 4.90
N VAL A 46 8.80 -3.23 5.41
CA VAL A 46 7.50 -2.59 5.59
C VAL A 46 7.36 -2.17 7.05
N ARG A 47 7.23 -0.89 7.28
CA ARG A 47 6.92 -0.35 8.60
C ARG A 47 5.42 -0.46 8.83
N VAL A 48 5.00 -1.33 9.73
CA VAL A 48 3.59 -1.54 10.05
C VAL A 48 3.17 -0.52 11.08
N ALA A 49 2.25 0.36 10.68
CA ALA A 49 1.61 1.35 11.52
C ALA A 49 0.11 1.07 11.60
N PRO A 50 -0.55 1.34 12.73
CA PRO A 50 -1.99 1.20 12.86
C PRO A 50 -2.71 2.26 12.02
N GLU A 51 -3.87 1.89 11.46
CA GLU A 51 -4.75 2.78 10.71
C GLU A 51 -5.82 3.43 11.61
N VAL A 52 -5.96 2.93 12.85
CA VAL A 52 -6.86 3.45 13.89
C VAL A 52 -6.11 3.64 15.20
N SER A 53 -6.55 4.58 16.03
CA SER A 53 -5.91 4.90 17.31
C SER A 53 -6.59 4.14 18.46
N GLY A 54 -5.83 3.76 19.47
CA GLY A 54 -6.37 3.12 20.68
C GLY A 54 -5.29 2.48 21.52
N ASN A 55 -5.67 1.89 22.65
CA ASN A 55 -4.72 1.16 23.48
C ASN A 55 -4.53 -0.27 22.95
N ILE A 56 -3.31 -0.78 22.98
CA ILE A 56 -3.01 -2.15 22.61
C ILE A 56 -3.51 -3.08 23.70
N THR A 57 -4.40 -3.99 23.34
CA THR A 57 -4.96 -4.98 24.28
C THR A 57 -4.19 -6.29 24.27
N GLU A 58 -3.69 -6.69 23.11
CA GLU A 58 -2.98 -7.96 22.95
C GLU A 58 -1.91 -7.86 21.88
N VAL A 59 -0.75 -8.49 22.10
CA VAL A 59 0.33 -8.66 21.12
C VAL A 59 0.48 -10.15 20.86
N LYS A 60 0.18 -10.60 19.62
CA LYS A 60 0.11 -12.03 19.25
C LYS A 60 1.38 -12.56 18.60
N VAL A 61 2.38 -11.71 18.43
CA VAL A 61 3.64 -12.07 17.77
C VAL A 61 4.83 -11.72 18.66
N ARG A 62 5.95 -12.40 18.39
CA ARG A 62 7.25 -12.15 19.05
C ARG A 62 8.24 -11.57 18.04
N ASN A 63 9.26 -10.92 18.56
CA ASN A 63 10.35 -10.44 17.72
C ASN A 63 11.05 -11.61 17.01
N ASN A 64 11.36 -11.43 15.72
CA ASN A 64 11.92 -12.44 14.80
C ASN A 64 11.01 -13.66 14.52
N GLN A 65 9.73 -13.56 14.76
CA GLN A 65 8.75 -14.59 14.41
C GLN A 65 8.40 -14.53 12.93
N VAL A 66 8.34 -15.70 12.30
CA VAL A 66 7.75 -15.84 10.96
C VAL A 66 6.25 -15.83 11.09
N VAL A 67 5.58 -15.04 10.24
CA VAL A 67 4.13 -14.90 10.21
C VAL A 67 3.59 -15.20 8.81
N GLU A 68 2.38 -15.73 8.76
CA GLU A 68 1.67 -16.02 7.51
C GLU A 68 0.72 -14.86 7.14
N PRO A 69 0.32 -14.72 5.85
CA PRO A 69 -0.62 -13.69 5.42
C PRO A 69 -1.93 -13.74 6.23
N GLY A 70 -2.43 -12.59 6.66
CA GLY A 70 -3.66 -12.49 7.45
C GLY A 70 -3.52 -12.86 8.93
N GLN A 71 -2.36 -13.30 9.39
CA GLN A 71 -2.11 -13.57 10.81
C GLN A 71 -2.17 -12.26 11.59
N THR A 72 -2.93 -12.24 12.71
CA THR A 72 -3.02 -11.07 13.58
C THR A 72 -1.68 -10.83 14.28
N LEU A 73 -1.18 -9.62 14.18
CA LEU A 73 0.06 -9.17 14.81
C LEU A 73 -0.21 -8.62 16.21
N PHE A 74 -1.16 -7.71 16.33
CA PHE A 74 -1.62 -7.15 17.60
C PHE A 74 -3.07 -6.65 17.46
N GLU A 75 -3.71 -6.44 18.60
CA GLU A 75 -5.08 -5.94 18.67
C GLU A 75 -5.15 -4.63 19.45
N ILE A 76 -5.95 -3.71 18.94
CA ILE A 76 -6.28 -2.41 19.54
C ILE A 76 -7.65 -2.54 20.22
N ASP A 77 -7.88 -1.82 21.30
CA ASP A 77 -9.17 -1.80 22.00
C ASP A 77 -10.32 -1.47 21.03
N SER A 78 -11.18 -2.44 20.82
CA SER A 78 -12.26 -2.34 19.83
C SER A 78 -13.57 -1.81 20.40
N ARG A 79 -13.66 -1.55 21.71
CA ARG A 79 -14.92 -1.19 22.38
C ARG A 79 -15.57 0.06 21.83
N ASP A 80 -14.80 1.12 21.62
CA ASP A 80 -15.30 2.37 21.05
C ASP A 80 -15.74 2.18 19.60
N TYR A 81 -15.02 1.38 18.83
CA TYR A 81 -15.35 1.04 17.44
C TYR A 81 -16.62 0.20 17.34
N GLN A 82 -16.85 -0.74 18.29
CA GLN A 82 -18.09 -1.50 18.38
C GLN A 82 -19.30 -0.61 18.73
N ILE A 83 -19.11 0.40 19.59
CA ILE A 83 -20.14 1.39 19.90
C ILE A 83 -20.47 2.21 18.66
N ASN A 84 -19.45 2.69 17.94
CA ASN A 84 -19.61 3.45 16.70
C ASN A 84 -20.35 2.63 15.63
N LEU A 85 -20.01 1.35 15.48
CA LEU A 85 -20.71 0.43 14.57
C LEU A 85 -22.21 0.32 14.93
N ARG A 86 -22.53 0.08 16.21
CA ARG A 86 -23.93 0.02 16.65
C ARG A 86 -24.68 1.33 16.43
N THR A 87 -24.02 2.46 16.62
CA THR A 87 -24.59 3.79 16.36
C THR A 87 -24.86 3.97 14.87
N ALA A 88 -23.94 3.59 13.99
CA ALA A 88 -24.13 3.65 12.55
C ALA A 88 -25.28 2.73 12.07
N GLN A 89 -25.40 1.52 12.65
CA GLN A 89 -26.52 0.61 12.39
C GLN A 89 -27.87 1.23 12.80
N ALA A 90 -27.93 1.85 13.98
CA ALA A 90 -29.12 2.55 14.43
C ALA A 90 -29.50 3.72 13.51
N ASN A 91 -28.50 4.50 13.06
CA ASN A 91 -28.72 5.60 12.14
C ASN A 91 -29.28 5.12 10.77
N LEU A 92 -28.79 4.00 10.27
CA LEU A 92 -29.34 3.38 9.06
C LEU A 92 -30.80 2.96 9.25
N ALA A 93 -31.14 2.36 10.39
CA ALA A 93 -32.51 2.00 10.71
C ALA A 93 -33.42 3.23 10.78
N ILE A 94 -32.97 4.33 11.41
CA ILE A 94 -33.69 5.61 11.48
C ILE A 94 -33.89 6.20 10.08
N ALA A 95 -32.86 6.18 9.23
CA ALA A 95 -32.98 6.63 7.84
C ALA A 95 -34.05 5.83 7.08
N GLY A 96 -34.08 4.51 7.25
CA GLY A 96 -35.13 3.65 6.68
C GLY A 96 -36.54 3.99 7.17
N GLN A 97 -36.70 4.27 8.47
CA GLN A 97 -37.97 4.69 9.05
C GLN A 97 -38.43 6.06 8.48
N ASN A 98 -37.52 7.01 8.34
CA ASN A 98 -37.83 8.33 7.78
C ASN A 98 -38.29 8.23 6.34
N ILE A 99 -37.67 7.39 5.53
CA ILE A 99 -38.08 7.14 4.15
C ILE A 99 -39.46 6.47 4.12
N GLY A 100 -39.70 5.48 4.99
CA GLY A 100 -41.03 4.86 5.12
C GLY A 100 -42.13 5.87 5.46
N ALA A 101 -41.86 6.78 6.41
CA ALA A 101 -42.79 7.85 6.76
C ALA A 101 -43.04 8.83 5.59
N SER A 102 -41.97 9.18 4.84
CA SER A 102 -42.09 10.04 3.67
C SER A 102 -42.86 9.35 2.53
N THR A 103 -42.73 8.06 2.33
CA THR A 103 -43.50 7.26 1.38
C THR A 103 -44.98 7.27 1.77
N ALA A 104 -45.32 7.04 3.01
CA ALA A 104 -46.70 7.11 3.51
C ALA A 104 -47.31 8.52 3.31
N ALA A 105 -46.52 9.59 3.48
CA ALA A 105 -46.96 10.95 3.24
C ALA A 105 -47.30 11.19 1.74
N VAL A 106 -46.53 10.61 0.81
CA VAL A 106 -46.85 10.65 -0.63
C VAL A 106 -48.15 9.93 -0.92
N GLU A 107 -48.40 8.75 -0.33
CA GLU A 107 -49.64 7.99 -0.49
C GLU A 107 -50.86 8.79 0.00
N VAL A 108 -50.74 9.44 1.17
CA VAL A 108 -51.80 10.31 1.71
C VAL A 108 -52.06 11.50 0.77
N ALA A 109 -51.02 12.16 0.28
CA ALA A 109 -51.16 13.26 -0.64
C ALA A 109 -51.80 12.82 -1.98
N GLN A 110 -51.48 11.64 -2.48
CA GLN A 110 -52.06 11.06 -3.68
C GLN A 110 -53.56 10.73 -3.50
N ALA A 111 -53.94 10.17 -2.36
CA ALA A 111 -55.34 9.94 -2.04
C ALA A 111 -56.14 11.25 -1.99
N LYS A 112 -55.56 12.35 -1.50
CA LYS A 112 -56.17 13.67 -1.46
C LYS A 112 -56.36 14.27 -2.86
N VAL A 113 -55.42 14.03 -3.78
CA VAL A 113 -55.60 14.41 -5.21
C VAL A 113 -56.78 13.67 -5.82
N ILE A 114 -56.92 12.37 -5.59
CA ILE A 114 -58.04 11.56 -6.11
C ILE A 114 -59.37 12.06 -5.55
N GLU A 115 -59.46 12.35 -4.25
CA GLU A 115 -60.66 12.94 -3.61
C GLU A 115 -61.03 14.30 -4.26
N SER A 116 -60.04 15.21 -4.39
CA SER A 116 -60.25 16.53 -4.96
C SER A 116 -60.60 16.50 -6.46
N LEU A 117 -60.05 15.53 -7.19
CA LEU A 117 -60.37 15.28 -8.59
C LEU A 117 -61.84 14.88 -8.75
N ALA A 118 -62.30 13.92 -7.94
CA ALA A 118 -63.71 13.48 -7.99
C ALA A 118 -64.69 14.62 -7.61
N ALA A 119 -64.36 15.44 -6.60
CA ALA A 119 -65.13 16.62 -6.23
C ALA A 119 -65.18 17.65 -7.35
N ARG A 120 -64.05 17.93 -8.00
CA ARG A 120 -63.96 18.85 -9.16
C ARG A 120 -64.79 18.35 -10.33
N ASP A 121 -64.75 17.06 -10.67
CA ASP A 121 -65.53 16.49 -11.78
C ASP A 121 -67.01 16.58 -11.52
N ASN A 122 -67.45 16.25 -10.28
CA ASN A 122 -68.84 16.38 -9.90
C ASN A 122 -69.35 17.84 -10.00
N THR A 123 -68.61 18.81 -9.44
CA THR A 123 -69.03 20.24 -9.49
C THR A 123 -68.98 20.80 -10.90
N ARG A 124 -67.98 20.32 -11.71
CA ARG A 124 -67.95 20.73 -13.16
C ARG A 124 -69.17 20.27 -13.97
N GLU A 125 -69.56 18.99 -13.78
CA GLU A 125 -70.77 18.46 -14.42
C GLU A 125 -72.01 19.16 -13.92
N GLN A 126 -72.13 19.47 -12.64
CA GLN A 126 -73.25 20.21 -12.08
C GLN A 126 -73.32 21.65 -12.64
N ALA A 127 -72.18 22.36 -12.71
CA ALA A 127 -72.06 23.68 -13.26
C ALA A 127 -72.47 23.70 -14.77
N ALA A 128 -72.05 22.67 -15.54
CA ALA A 128 -72.37 22.52 -16.92
C ALA A 128 -73.92 22.37 -17.13
N ARG A 129 -74.54 21.51 -16.30
CA ARG A 129 -76.06 21.36 -16.34
C ARG A 129 -76.75 22.63 -15.97
N ILE A 130 -76.34 23.36 -14.94
CA ILE A 130 -76.92 24.64 -14.48
C ILE A 130 -76.74 25.71 -15.57
N THR A 131 -75.56 25.77 -16.22
CA THR A 131 -75.28 26.72 -17.31
C THR A 131 -76.26 26.51 -18.51
N GLU A 132 -76.49 25.24 -18.86
CA GLU A 132 -77.45 24.91 -19.94
C GLU A 132 -78.88 25.29 -19.59
N LEU A 133 -79.35 25.05 -18.33
CA LEU A 133 -80.63 25.41 -17.86
C LEU A 133 -80.87 26.95 -17.74
N ALA A 134 -79.84 27.68 -17.30
CA ALA A 134 -79.83 29.13 -17.22
C ALA A 134 -79.92 29.75 -18.62
N ALA A 135 -79.21 29.17 -19.65
CA ALA A 135 -79.30 29.60 -21.04
C ALA A 135 -80.73 29.43 -21.63
N LYS A 136 -81.49 28.47 -21.11
CA LYS A 136 -82.89 28.22 -21.46
C LYS A 136 -83.89 29.10 -20.66
N GLY A 137 -83.39 29.98 -19.78
CA GLY A 137 -84.20 30.88 -18.99
C GLY A 137 -84.93 30.24 -17.82
N VAL A 138 -84.57 29.03 -17.40
CA VAL A 138 -85.22 28.23 -16.32
C VAL A 138 -84.65 28.55 -14.94
N LEU A 139 -83.39 29.06 -14.83
CA LEU A 139 -82.74 29.34 -13.58
C LEU A 139 -82.34 30.82 -13.47
N SER A 140 -82.14 31.27 -12.20
CA SER A 140 -81.75 32.65 -11.90
C SER A 140 -80.24 32.84 -12.16
N LYS A 141 -79.80 34.08 -12.41
CA LYS A 141 -78.40 34.44 -12.56
C LYS A 141 -77.59 34.12 -11.30
N ALA A 142 -78.18 34.30 -10.10
CA ALA A 142 -77.54 34.00 -8.83
C ALA A 142 -77.20 32.49 -8.65
N GLU A 143 -78.08 31.60 -9.15
CA GLU A 143 -77.83 30.15 -9.13
C GLU A 143 -76.69 29.75 -10.08
N LEU A 144 -76.61 30.41 -11.27
CA LEU A 144 -75.50 30.22 -12.18
C LEU A 144 -74.20 30.70 -11.59
N ASP A 145 -74.17 31.89 -11.01
CA ASP A 145 -72.92 32.44 -10.33
C ASP A 145 -72.48 31.55 -9.19
N ASN A 146 -73.37 31.04 -8.38
CA ASN A 146 -73.01 30.08 -7.28
C ASN A 146 -72.45 28.76 -7.84
N ALA A 147 -72.98 28.25 -8.94
CA ALA A 147 -72.49 27.02 -9.55
C ALA A 147 -71.07 27.21 -10.15
N ILE A 148 -70.81 28.35 -10.76
CA ILE A 148 -69.52 28.73 -11.29
C ILE A 148 -68.46 28.85 -10.13
N GLU A 149 -68.86 29.56 -9.03
CA GLU A 149 -68.04 29.71 -7.87
C GLU A 149 -67.73 28.38 -7.23
N ALA A 150 -68.68 27.46 -7.10
CA ALA A 150 -68.46 26.12 -6.57
C ALA A 150 -67.46 25.31 -7.44
N ARG A 151 -67.57 25.39 -8.77
CA ARG A 151 -66.66 24.78 -9.73
C ARG A 151 -65.23 25.34 -9.55
N ASP A 152 -65.12 26.66 -9.46
CA ASP A 152 -63.82 27.33 -9.37
C ASP A 152 -63.13 27.04 -8.03
N ARG A 153 -63.90 26.98 -6.93
CA ARG A 153 -63.40 26.52 -5.62
C ARG A 153 -62.91 25.09 -5.69
N ALA A 154 -63.63 24.16 -6.31
CA ALA A 154 -63.22 22.77 -6.44
C ALA A 154 -61.98 22.63 -7.33
N GLN A 155 -61.85 23.43 -8.39
CA GLN A 155 -60.62 23.45 -9.19
C GLN A 155 -59.41 23.97 -8.40
N ALA A 156 -59.57 25.01 -7.60
CA ALA A 156 -58.51 25.53 -6.72
C ALA A 156 -58.10 24.51 -5.68
N ALA A 157 -59.06 23.75 -5.12
CA ALA A 157 -58.78 22.66 -4.17
C ALA A 157 -57.97 21.52 -4.80
N LEU A 158 -58.26 21.15 -6.06
CA LEU A 158 -57.47 20.16 -6.80
C LEU A 158 -56.04 20.66 -7.03
N ASN A 159 -55.89 21.90 -7.50
CA ASN A 159 -54.56 22.47 -7.72
C ASN A 159 -53.69 22.48 -6.41
N ALA A 160 -54.35 22.79 -5.28
CA ALA A 160 -53.68 22.75 -3.96
C ALA A 160 -53.27 21.33 -3.56
N ALA A 161 -54.13 20.31 -3.81
CA ALA A 161 -53.82 18.92 -3.54
C ALA A 161 -52.68 18.41 -4.44
N GLU A 162 -52.66 18.77 -5.73
CA GLU A 162 -51.57 18.44 -6.65
C GLU A 162 -50.25 19.07 -6.22
N ALA A 163 -50.25 20.33 -5.79
CA ALA A 163 -49.07 21.01 -5.27
C ALA A 163 -48.55 20.30 -3.99
N SER A 164 -49.47 19.86 -3.11
CA SER A 164 -49.07 19.09 -1.91
C SER A 164 -48.48 17.73 -2.25
N LEU A 165 -48.95 17.05 -3.28
CA LEU A 165 -48.38 15.79 -3.76
C LEU A 165 -46.96 16.02 -4.33
N VAL A 166 -46.74 17.08 -5.11
CA VAL A 166 -45.42 17.44 -5.63
C VAL A 166 -44.44 17.70 -4.46
N GLN A 167 -44.88 18.44 -3.44
CA GLN A 167 -44.06 18.71 -2.27
C GLN A 167 -43.71 17.42 -1.51
N ALA A 168 -44.70 16.52 -1.31
CA ALA A 168 -44.45 15.23 -0.62
C ALA A 168 -43.45 14.37 -1.42
N LYS A 169 -43.53 14.32 -2.74
CA LYS A 169 -42.60 13.63 -3.63
C LYS A 169 -41.18 14.24 -3.56
N GLN A 170 -41.09 15.58 -3.52
CA GLN A 170 -39.80 16.26 -3.37
C GLN A 170 -39.13 15.96 -2.01
N ASN A 171 -39.93 15.89 -0.94
CA ASN A 171 -39.43 15.53 0.38
C ASN A 171 -38.98 14.06 0.48
N LEU A 172 -39.63 13.15 -0.25
CA LEU A 172 -39.20 11.76 -0.34
C LEU A 172 -37.89 11.64 -1.12
N GLY A 173 -37.72 12.40 -2.19
CA GLY A 173 -36.58 12.29 -3.11
C GLY A 173 -36.63 11.02 -3.96
N PRO A 174 -35.47 10.55 -4.44
CA PRO A 174 -35.36 9.27 -5.14
C PRO A 174 -35.81 8.11 -4.27
N GLU A 175 -36.52 7.16 -4.86
CA GLU A 175 -37.02 5.98 -4.16
C GLU A 175 -35.94 4.89 -4.03
N GLY A 176 -36.02 4.10 -2.95
CA GLY A 176 -35.16 2.94 -2.74
C GLY A 176 -33.73 3.26 -2.31
N GLN A 177 -32.79 2.47 -2.82
CA GLN A 177 -31.36 2.54 -2.43
C GLN A 177 -30.65 3.80 -2.92
N ASP A 178 -31.19 4.50 -3.92
CA ASP A 178 -30.62 5.74 -4.46
C ASP A 178 -30.95 6.98 -3.63
N ASN A 179 -31.68 6.80 -2.54
CA ASN A 179 -32.02 7.91 -1.63
C ASN A 179 -30.75 8.40 -0.91
N PRO A 180 -30.43 9.70 -0.98
CA PRO A 180 -29.21 10.25 -0.37
C PRO A 180 -29.09 10.03 1.13
N GLN A 181 -30.22 9.96 1.86
CA GLN A 181 -30.21 9.69 3.31
C GLN A 181 -29.79 8.24 3.60
N ILE A 182 -30.29 7.29 2.81
CA ILE A 182 -29.89 5.88 2.91
C ILE A 182 -28.42 5.70 2.54
N LEU A 183 -27.99 6.29 1.41
CA LEU A 183 -26.59 6.22 0.96
C LEU A 183 -25.61 6.79 2.00
N ALA A 184 -25.95 7.94 2.61
CA ALA A 184 -25.13 8.53 3.67
C ALA A 184 -25.05 7.63 4.92
N ALA A 185 -26.15 7.00 5.28
CA ALA A 185 -26.20 6.08 6.42
C ALA A 185 -25.41 4.78 6.14
N ILE A 186 -25.51 4.23 4.93
CA ILE A 186 -24.73 3.06 4.49
C ILE A 186 -23.23 3.40 4.50
N ALA A 187 -22.81 4.54 3.94
CA ALA A 187 -21.41 4.95 3.93
C ALA A 187 -20.86 5.13 5.37
N SER A 188 -21.67 5.64 6.29
CA SER A 188 -21.33 5.73 7.71
C SER A 188 -21.17 4.36 8.36
N LEU A 189 -22.03 3.40 8.01
CA LEU A 189 -21.96 2.02 8.49
C LEU A 189 -20.69 1.33 7.97
N GLU A 190 -20.43 1.39 6.67
CA GLU A 190 -19.23 0.81 6.05
C GLU A 190 -17.94 1.38 6.67
N LYS A 191 -17.91 2.69 6.94
CA LYS A 191 -16.78 3.30 7.63
C LYS A 191 -16.60 2.73 9.03
N ALA A 192 -17.66 2.59 9.81
CA ALA A 192 -17.58 2.06 11.15
C ALA A 192 -17.15 0.57 11.16
N GLU A 193 -17.59 -0.21 10.19
CA GLU A 193 -17.16 -1.61 10.00
C GLU A 193 -15.67 -1.68 9.66
N LEU A 194 -15.21 -0.85 8.74
CA LEU A 194 -13.81 -0.79 8.34
C LEU A 194 -12.91 -0.37 9.52
N ASP A 195 -13.32 0.64 10.28
CA ASP A 195 -12.56 1.10 11.45
C ASP A 195 -12.49 0.00 12.52
N LEU A 196 -13.57 -0.77 12.72
CA LEU A 196 -13.56 -1.94 13.62
C LEU A 196 -12.63 -3.06 13.09
N GLN A 197 -12.63 -3.36 11.80
CA GLN A 197 -11.70 -4.33 11.20
C GLN A 197 -10.24 -3.91 11.42
N ARG A 198 -9.93 -2.62 11.28
CA ARG A 198 -8.60 -2.04 11.45
C ARG A 198 -8.07 -2.09 12.90
N THR A 199 -8.94 -2.39 13.88
CA THR A 199 -8.46 -2.65 15.25
C THR A 199 -7.63 -3.93 15.35
N LYS A 200 -7.77 -4.86 14.40
CA LYS A 200 -6.95 -6.07 14.28
C LYS A 200 -5.91 -5.83 13.20
N VAL A 201 -4.68 -5.57 13.61
CA VAL A 201 -3.57 -5.37 12.66
C VAL A 201 -3.03 -6.73 12.25
N ILE A 202 -3.07 -7.00 10.96
CA ILE A 202 -2.71 -8.30 10.36
C ILE A 202 -1.47 -8.19 9.48
N ALA A 203 -0.79 -9.33 9.26
CA ALA A 203 0.34 -9.42 8.36
C ALA A 203 -0.12 -9.30 6.89
N PRO A 204 0.48 -8.42 6.07
CA PRO A 204 0.09 -8.23 4.68
C PRO A 204 0.53 -9.39 3.77
N SER A 205 1.58 -10.09 4.15
CA SER A 205 2.15 -11.21 3.40
C SER A 205 2.91 -12.16 4.35
N LYS A 206 3.42 -13.27 3.81
CA LYS A 206 4.36 -14.11 4.56
C LYS A 206 5.67 -13.34 4.78
N GLY A 207 6.14 -13.29 6.05
CA GLY A 207 7.36 -12.57 6.36
C GLY A 207 7.82 -12.72 7.80
N ILE A 208 8.77 -11.88 8.19
CA ILE A 208 9.39 -11.92 9.52
C ILE A 208 9.11 -10.59 10.21
N VAL A 209 8.52 -10.66 11.40
CA VAL A 209 8.34 -9.49 12.28
C VAL A 209 9.65 -9.20 12.99
N THR A 210 10.13 -7.96 12.93
CA THR A 210 11.32 -7.51 13.63
C THR A 210 11.11 -6.12 14.23
N ASN A 211 12.03 -5.70 15.11
CA ASN A 211 11.96 -4.40 15.77
C ASN A 211 10.59 -4.15 16.42
N LEU A 212 10.13 -5.16 17.18
CA LEU A 212 8.85 -5.12 17.88
C LEU A 212 8.97 -4.17 19.08
N GLN A 213 8.36 -2.98 18.96
CA GLN A 213 8.34 -1.94 20.00
C GLN A 213 6.91 -1.80 20.57
N LEU A 214 6.31 -2.93 20.91
CA LEU A 214 4.93 -3.03 21.37
C LEU A 214 4.85 -3.60 22.78
N THR A 215 4.04 -2.95 23.61
CA THR A 215 3.62 -3.47 24.92
C THR A 215 2.11 -3.33 25.09
N VAL A 216 1.50 -4.29 25.80
CA VAL A 216 0.10 -4.22 26.18
C VAL A 216 -0.12 -2.98 27.05
N GLY A 217 -1.18 -2.22 26.78
CA GLY A 217 -1.47 -0.94 27.45
C GLY A 217 -0.85 0.29 26.79
N GLN A 218 0.07 0.11 25.82
CA GLN A 218 0.63 1.22 25.05
C GLN A 218 -0.44 1.82 24.12
N LYS A 219 -0.41 3.15 23.95
CA LYS A 219 -1.30 3.83 23.00
C LYS A 219 -0.70 3.74 21.58
N ALA A 220 -1.46 3.17 20.67
CA ALA A 220 -1.21 3.16 19.25
C ALA A 220 -1.80 4.44 18.62
N SER A 221 -1.00 5.12 17.78
CA SER A 221 -1.43 6.32 17.04
C SER A 221 -1.37 6.04 15.55
N VAL A 222 -2.34 6.55 14.81
CA VAL A 222 -2.41 6.40 13.34
C VAL A 222 -1.10 6.87 12.69
N GLY A 223 -0.56 6.06 11.79
CA GLY A 223 0.65 6.36 11.02
C GLY A 223 1.97 6.22 11.80
N SER A 224 1.94 5.95 13.11
CA SER A 224 3.14 5.70 13.91
C SER A 224 3.59 4.25 13.77
N PRO A 225 4.75 3.93 13.17
CA PRO A 225 5.20 2.55 13.02
C PRO A 225 5.48 1.91 14.38
N LEU A 226 4.95 0.72 14.60
CA LEU A 226 5.09 -0.02 15.86
C LEU A 226 5.94 -1.29 15.73
N LEU A 227 6.09 -1.80 14.53
CA LEU A 227 6.95 -2.91 14.19
C LEU A 227 7.43 -2.81 12.74
N THR A 228 8.49 -3.55 12.43
CA THR A 228 9.00 -3.69 11.07
C THR A 228 8.75 -5.10 10.57
N PHE A 229 8.28 -5.20 9.35
CA PHE A 229 8.01 -6.45 8.65
C PHE A 229 8.99 -6.61 7.50
N ILE A 230 9.65 -7.76 7.41
CA ILE A 230 10.60 -8.11 6.35
C ILE A 230 9.92 -9.11 5.42
N ASP A 231 9.79 -8.78 4.14
CA ASP A 231 9.30 -9.71 3.12
C ASP A 231 10.49 -10.52 2.56
N PRO A 232 10.56 -11.85 2.81
CA PRO A 232 11.66 -12.67 2.35
C PRO A 232 11.66 -12.94 0.85
N ARG A 233 10.58 -12.59 0.12
CA ARG A 233 10.48 -12.83 -1.33
C ARG A 233 11.26 -11.82 -2.16
N GLY A 234 11.45 -10.62 -1.65
CA GLY A 234 12.17 -9.53 -2.31
C GLY A 234 13.55 -9.32 -1.70
N VAL A 235 14.42 -10.34 -1.73
CA VAL A 235 15.78 -10.25 -1.22
C VAL A 235 16.76 -10.06 -2.35
N TRP A 236 17.57 -9.03 -2.26
CA TRP A 236 18.66 -8.76 -3.22
C TRP A 236 19.94 -8.42 -2.49
N ILE A 237 21.05 -8.49 -3.20
CA ILE A 237 22.34 -8.04 -2.70
C ILE A 237 22.65 -6.70 -3.34
N SER A 238 22.89 -5.68 -2.55
CA SER A 238 23.41 -4.41 -3.01
C SER A 238 24.92 -4.40 -2.84
N ALA A 239 25.63 -4.47 -3.95
CA ALA A 239 27.09 -4.44 -4.02
C ALA A 239 27.56 -3.05 -4.41
N LEU A 240 28.37 -2.40 -3.56
CA LEU A 240 28.91 -1.09 -3.83
C LEU A 240 30.20 -1.24 -4.65
N VAL A 241 30.15 -0.86 -5.92
CA VAL A 241 31.25 -1.00 -6.88
C VAL A 241 31.84 0.38 -7.18
N ARG A 242 33.16 0.44 -7.40
CA ARG A 242 33.87 1.66 -7.78
C ARG A 242 33.45 2.11 -9.19
N GLU A 243 33.43 3.40 -9.42
CA GLU A 243 33.04 4.00 -10.71
C GLU A 243 33.85 3.46 -11.90
N ASN A 244 35.16 3.29 -11.74
CA ASN A 244 36.07 2.76 -12.79
C ASN A 244 35.78 1.29 -13.17
N SER A 245 35.04 0.55 -12.32
CA SER A 245 34.68 -0.85 -12.59
C SER A 245 33.32 -0.98 -13.26
N LEU A 246 32.50 0.09 -13.26
CA LEU A 246 31.15 0.07 -13.87
C LEU A 246 31.16 -0.14 -15.38
N GLU A 247 32.23 0.31 -16.07
CA GLU A 247 32.37 0.14 -17.52
C GLU A 247 32.26 -1.33 -17.95
N HIS A 248 32.65 -2.25 -17.07
CA HIS A 248 32.69 -3.69 -17.34
C HIS A 248 31.55 -4.48 -16.76
N ILE A 249 30.61 -3.82 -16.08
CA ILE A 249 29.44 -4.46 -15.49
C ILE A 249 28.22 -4.23 -16.38
N ARG A 250 27.47 -5.30 -16.64
CA ARG A 250 26.26 -5.28 -17.47
C ARG A 250 25.09 -5.95 -16.72
N VAL A 251 23.89 -5.53 -17.06
CA VAL A 251 22.66 -6.20 -16.59
C VAL A 251 22.63 -7.64 -17.12
N ASN A 252 22.14 -8.58 -16.34
CA ASN A 252 22.12 -10.02 -16.55
C ASN A 252 23.50 -10.72 -16.49
N GLN A 253 24.57 -10.00 -16.17
CA GLN A 253 25.89 -10.57 -15.98
C GLN A 253 25.91 -11.52 -14.79
N LYS A 254 26.59 -12.67 -14.96
CA LYS A 254 26.77 -13.64 -13.89
C LYS A 254 27.74 -13.13 -12.84
N VAL A 255 27.42 -13.41 -11.58
CA VAL A 255 28.27 -13.06 -10.43
C VAL A 255 28.43 -14.25 -9.50
N LYS A 256 29.57 -14.34 -8.85
CA LYS A 256 29.83 -15.26 -7.75
C LYS A 256 29.76 -14.51 -6.43
N ILE A 257 29.10 -15.14 -5.46
CA ILE A 257 28.77 -14.54 -4.18
C ILE A 257 29.28 -15.44 -3.07
N VAL A 258 30.06 -14.89 -2.17
CA VAL A 258 30.48 -15.52 -0.92
C VAL A 258 29.90 -14.71 0.22
N MET A 259 29.26 -15.39 1.18
CA MET A 259 28.64 -14.77 2.34
C MET A 259 29.30 -15.23 3.62
N ASP A 260 29.53 -14.30 4.54
CA ASP A 260 30.06 -14.61 5.87
C ASP A 260 29.09 -15.51 6.66
N ALA A 261 27.78 -15.39 6.38
CA ALA A 261 26.75 -16.24 7.01
C ALA A 261 26.69 -17.69 6.50
N LEU A 262 27.40 -18.01 5.39
CA LEU A 262 27.41 -19.33 4.76
C LEU A 262 28.85 -19.76 4.39
N PRO A 263 29.70 -20.04 5.39
CA PRO A 263 31.08 -20.39 5.13
C PRO A 263 31.21 -21.62 4.22
N GLY A 264 32.23 -21.62 3.36
CA GLY A 264 32.50 -22.72 2.43
C GLY A 264 31.56 -22.85 1.25
N ARG A 265 30.62 -21.91 1.05
CA ARG A 265 29.68 -21.92 -0.08
C ARG A 265 29.88 -20.73 -0.99
N VAL A 266 30.02 -21.01 -2.28
CA VAL A 266 29.97 -19.99 -3.33
C VAL A 266 28.60 -20.11 -3.99
N LEU A 267 27.86 -19.02 -3.99
CA LEU A 267 26.53 -18.91 -4.60
C LEU A 267 26.65 -18.20 -5.96
N GLU A 268 25.71 -18.47 -6.84
CA GLU A 268 25.62 -17.83 -8.15
C GLU A 268 24.44 -16.87 -8.16
N GLY A 269 24.66 -15.74 -8.83
CA GLY A 269 23.66 -14.70 -8.99
C GLY A 269 23.80 -13.98 -10.31
N ARG A 270 22.89 -13.05 -10.57
CA ARG A 270 22.90 -12.19 -11.74
C ARG A 270 22.71 -10.74 -11.36
N VAL A 271 23.34 -9.85 -12.12
CA VAL A 271 23.11 -8.42 -11.99
C VAL A 271 21.68 -8.11 -12.46
N GLU A 272 20.86 -7.59 -11.58
CA GLU A 272 19.51 -7.14 -11.89
C GLU A 272 19.49 -5.73 -12.42
N SER A 273 20.18 -4.82 -11.73
CA SER A 273 20.21 -3.42 -12.08
C SER A 273 21.49 -2.74 -11.57
N ILE A 274 21.85 -1.64 -12.21
CA ILE A 274 22.97 -0.77 -11.84
C ILE A 274 22.37 0.57 -11.43
N GLY A 275 22.69 1.03 -10.21
CA GLY A 275 22.17 2.29 -9.68
C GLY A 275 22.75 3.50 -10.40
N TRP A 276 21.92 4.51 -10.61
CA TRP A 276 22.29 5.78 -11.26
C TRP A 276 22.87 6.82 -10.29
N GLY A 277 22.81 6.56 -8.98
CA GLY A 277 23.27 7.48 -7.93
C GLY A 277 24.37 6.85 -7.08
N THR A 278 25.28 7.69 -6.60
CA THR A 278 26.25 7.34 -5.57
C THR A 278 25.56 7.39 -4.23
N GLY A 279 25.28 6.28 -3.61
CA GLY A 279 24.69 6.38 -2.29
C GLY A 279 24.42 5.02 -1.70
N GLY A 280 24.77 4.84 -0.45
CA GLY A 280 24.17 3.83 0.40
C GLY A 280 22.71 4.20 0.63
N SER A 281 21.88 3.26 0.98
CA SER A 281 20.43 3.39 1.22
C SER A 281 19.99 4.46 2.25
N ASN A 282 20.93 5.24 2.80
CA ASN A 282 20.69 6.26 3.83
C ASN A 282 20.97 7.71 3.37
N GLU A 283 21.27 7.92 2.09
CA GLU A 283 21.68 9.24 1.58
C GLU A 283 20.58 9.96 0.80
N THR A 284 19.33 9.60 1.05
CA THR A 284 18.21 10.41 0.61
C THR A 284 17.85 11.37 1.73
N ASP A 285 17.85 12.65 1.46
CA ASP A 285 17.31 13.66 2.38
C ASP A 285 15.83 13.33 2.65
N GLN A 286 15.51 13.02 3.90
CA GLN A 286 14.15 12.65 4.29
C GLN A 286 13.12 13.78 4.09
N ALA A 287 13.57 15.02 4.01
CA ALA A 287 12.70 16.18 3.82
C ALA A 287 12.41 16.44 2.34
N THR A 288 13.37 16.22 1.45
CA THR A 288 13.25 16.56 0.03
C THR A 288 13.12 15.36 -0.90
N GLY A 289 13.46 14.16 -0.42
CA GLY A 289 13.47 12.93 -1.23
C GLY A 289 14.60 12.88 -2.28
N PHE A 290 15.48 13.89 -2.34
CA PHE A 290 16.60 13.92 -3.26
C PHE A 290 17.80 13.12 -2.73
N LEU A 291 18.58 12.54 -3.66
CA LEU A 291 19.85 11.93 -3.35
C LEU A 291 20.82 13.01 -2.86
N VAL A 292 21.37 12.81 -1.66
CA VAL A 292 22.40 13.70 -1.12
C VAL A 292 23.73 13.32 -1.76
N ALA A 293 24.36 14.24 -2.49
CA ALA A 293 25.67 14.01 -3.04
C ALA A 293 26.69 13.91 -1.90
N ASN A 294 27.42 12.81 -1.85
CA ASN A 294 28.49 12.63 -0.87
C ASN A 294 29.69 13.52 -1.22
N ASN A 295 29.80 14.66 -0.52
CA ASN A 295 30.86 15.65 -0.75
C ASN A 295 32.23 15.24 -0.20
N ASN A 296 32.42 14.00 0.24
CA ASN A 296 33.70 13.53 0.74
C ASN A 296 34.63 13.17 -0.43
N SER A 297 35.27 14.18 -1.00
CA SER A 297 36.09 14.16 -2.21
C SER A 297 37.35 13.27 -2.16
N LEU A 298 37.65 12.67 -1.02
CA LEU A 298 38.85 11.81 -0.85
C LEU A 298 38.58 10.32 -1.07
N ASN A 299 37.31 9.89 -1.10
CA ASN A 299 36.97 8.49 -1.33
C ASN A 299 36.40 8.29 -2.74
N ALA A 300 36.88 7.30 -3.46
CA ALA A 300 36.33 6.92 -4.76
C ALA A 300 34.82 6.68 -4.66
N GLN A 301 34.06 7.32 -5.52
CA GLN A 301 32.61 7.17 -5.63
C GLN A 301 32.27 5.69 -5.88
N ARG A 302 31.23 5.21 -5.22
CA ARG A 302 30.74 3.85 -5.37
C ARG A 302 29.28 3.86 -5.77
N TYR A 303 28.95 2.98 -6.70
CA TYR A 303 27.59 2.84 -7.21
C TYR A 303 26.99 1.51 -6.75
N PRO A 304 25.73 1.47 -6.32
CA PRO A 304 25.08 0.24 -5.95
C PRO A 304 24.73 -0.59 -7.19
N VAL A 305 25.15 -1.83 -7.21
CA VAL A 305 24.75 -2.82 -8.20
C VAL A 305 23.88 -3.84 -7.48
N ASN A 306 22.62 -3.96 -7.91
CA ASN A 306 21.69 -4.91 -7.33
C ASN A 306 21.83 -6.26 -8.01
N ILE A 307 21.88 -7.31 -7.21
CA ILE A 307 22.15 -8.68 -7.63
C ILE A 307 21.05 -9.57 -7.05
N ILE A 308 20.48 -10.41 -7.88
CA ILE A 308 19.53 -11.44 -7.49
C ILE A 308 20.18 -12.83 -7.55
N PHE A 309 19.72 -13.74 -6.67
CA PHE A 309 20.16 -15.13 -6.68
C PHE A 309 19.62 -15.88 -7.90
N GLU A 310 20.45 -16.65 -8.59
CA GLU A 310 20.07 -17.30 -9.84
C GLU A 310 18.90 -18.29 -9.68
N ASN A 311 18.78 -18.92 -8.54
CA ASN A 311 17.72 -19.90 -8.26
C ASN A 311 16.50 -19.31 -7.51
N GLY A 312 16.43 -18.00 -7.29
CA GLY A 312 15.36 -17.36 -6.50
C GLY A 312 15.29 -17.83 -5.03
N ASN A 313 16.12 -18.77 -4.65
CA ASN A 313 16.16 -19.34 -3.31
C ASN A 313 17.21 -18.63 -2.46
N VAL A 314 16.75 -17.81 -1.53
CA VAL A 314 17.61 -17.24 -0.50
C VAL A 314 17.87 -18.32 0.54
N PRO A 315 19.16 -18.66 0.83
CA PRO A 315 19.46 -19.65 1.85
C PRO A 315 18.91 -19.22 3.22
N GLY A 316 18.28 -20.13 3.95
CA GLY A 316 17.52 -19.83 5.16
C GLY A 316 18.31 -19.19 6.32
N ASN A 317 19.64 -19.22 6.29
CA ASN A 317 20.50 -18.58 7.30
C ASN A 317 20.86 -17.13 6.95
N VAL A 318 20.48 -16.65 5.78
CA VAL A 318 20.77 -15.29 5.31
C VAL A 318 19.78 -14.31 5.90
N ARG A 319 20.29 -13.22 6.48
CA ARG A 319 19.48 -12.19 7.13
C ARG A 319 19.69 -10.83 6.46
N TYR A 320 18.73 -9.95 6.62
CA TYR A 320 18.88 -8.55 6.24
C TYR A 320 20.16 -7.96 6.87
N GLY A 321 20.96 -7.26 6.07
CA GLY A 321 22.22 -6.68 6.51
C GLY A 321 23.43 -7.63 6.52
N SER A 322 23.25 -8.94 6.24
CA SER A 322 24.36 -9.88 6.12
C SER A 322 25.37 -9.40 5.08
N LYS A 323 26.66 -9.51 5.40
CA LYS A 323 27.74 -9.11 4.52
C LYS A 323 28.00 -10.18 3.47
N ALA A 324 28.32 -9.73 2.27
CA ALA A 324 28.72 -10.58 1.17
C ALA A 324 29.94 -10.00 0.43
N THR A 325 30.69 -10.87 -0.19
CA THR A 325 31.70 -10.52 -1.19
C THR A 325 31.23 -10.99 -2.54
N VAL A 326 31.28 -10.11 -3.53
CA VAL A 326 30.79 -10.38 -4.90
C VAL A 326 31.91 -10.20 -5.90
N ALA A 327 32.04 -11.16 -6.81
CA ALA A 327 32.92 -11.09 -7.99
C ALA A 327 32.06 -11.11 -9.26
N PHE A 328 32.27 -10.13 -10.13
CA PHE A 328 31.57 -10.00 -11.41
C PHE A 328 32.35 -10.73 -12.50
N LEU A 329 31.72 -11.70 -13.16
CA LEU A 329 32.31 -12.45 -14.27
C LEU A 329 32.05 -11.72 -15.57
N THR A 330 33.08 -11.13 -16.16
CA THR A 330 32.88 -10.23 -17.35
C THR A 330 32.79 -10.96 -18.67
N GLU A 331 33.01 -12.28 -18.70
CA GLU A 331 33.06 -13.09 -19.94
C GLU A 331 34.07 -12.60 -21.00
N GLN A 332 34.82 -11.54 -20.70
CA GLN A 332 35.83 -10.97 -21.59
C GLN A 332 37.15 -11.75 -21.52
N SER A 333 37.40 -12.47 -20.44
CA SER A 333 38.60 -13.27 -20.22
C SER A 333 38.27 -14.54 -19.43
N SER A 334 38.22 -15.66 -20.14
CA SER A 334 38.05 -16.98 -19.52
C SER A 334 39.09 -17.27 -18.44
N PHE A 335 40.31 -16.74 -18.58
CA PHE A 335 41.37 -16.88 -17.59
C PHE A 335 41.13 -16.03 -16.35
N GLY A 336 40.68 -14.78 -16.51
CA GLY A 336 40.31 -13.90 -15.41
C GLY A 336 39.14 -14.48 -14.56
N ASP A 337 38.08 -14.96 -15.23
CA ASP A 337 36.92 -15.56 -14.60
C ASP A 337 37.27 -16.87 -13.87
N TRP A 338 38.18 -17.68 -14.41
CA TRP A 338 38.70 -18.88 -13.75
C TRP A 338 39.47 -18.54 -12.47
N LEU A 339 40.40 -17.56 -12.53
CA LEU A 339 41.13 -17.09 -11.35
C LEU A 339 40.22 -16.45 -10.29
N ALA A 340 39.26 -15.63 -10.70
CA ALA A 340 38.25 -15.08 -9.80
C ALA A 340 37.44 -16.19 -9.11
N SER A 341 37.12 -17.25 -9.85
CA SER A 341 36.42 -18.42 -9.29
C SER A 341 37.24 -19.15 -8.24
N ILE A 342 38.54 -19.35 -8.49
CA ILE A 342 39.46 -19.96 -7.50
C ILE A 342 39.57 -19.05 -6.27
N TRP A 343 39.72 -17.75 -6.47
CA TRP A 343 39.82 -16.79 -5.37
C TRP A 343 38.55 -16.76 -4.51
N MET A 344 37.38 -16.81 -5.12
CA MET A 344 36.11 -16.87 -4.40
C MET A 344 35.96 -18.18 -3.61
N ASN A 345 36.47 -19.30 -4.12
CA ASN A 345 36.52 -20.56 -3.36
C ASN A 345 37.47 -20.46 -2.14
N ILE A 346 38.63 -19.84 -2.32
CA ILE A 346 39.56 -19.60 -1.20
C ILE A 346 38.91 -18.68 -0.15
N LEU A 347 38.30 -17.57 -0.60
CA LEU A 347 37.57 -16.66 0.28
C LEU A 347 36.44 -17.38 1.03
N SER A 348 35.72 -18.27 0.38
CA SER A 348 34.64 -19.02 1.04
C SER A 348 35.13 -19.90 2.20
N VAL A 349 36.36 -20.43 2.11
CA VAL A 349 37.02 -21.16 3.19
C VAL A 349 37.52 -20.19 4.28
N LEU A 350 38.05 -19.04 3.89
CA LEU A 350 38.51 -18.03 4.85
C LEU A 350 37.37 -17.46 5.72
N THR A 351 36.13 -17.45 5.23
CA THR A 351 34.96 -17.04 6.03
C THR A 351 34.67 -17.96 7.24
N TYR A 352 35.34 -19.11 7.39
CA TYR A 352 35.29 -19.90 8.63
C TYR A 352 36.02 -19.23 9.78
N VAL A 353 36.93 -18.31 9.50
CA VAL A 353 37.85 -17.69 10.49
C VAL A 353 37.52 -16.21 10.73
N SER A 354 36.70 -15.60 9.90
CA SER A 354 36.33 -14.16 9.98
C SER A 354 35.18 -13.88 10.94
#